data_a5957f64e454d95928c16e0c9944225d
#
_entry.id   a5957f64e454d95928c16e0c9944225d
#
_cell.length_a   1.000
_cell.length_b   1.000
_cell.length_c   1.000
_cell.angle_alpha   90.00
_cell.angle_beta   90.00
_cell.angle_gamma   90.00
#
_symmetry.space_group_name_H-M   'P 1'
#
loop_
_entity.id
_entity.type
_entity.pdbx_description
1 polymer ?
#
loop_
_entity_poly.entity_id
_entity_poly.type
_entity_poly.pdbx_seq_one_letter_code
_entity_poly.pdbx_strand_id
1 'polypeptide(L)'
;MPSRPEAQRALIRAGASSSDDEADRFYALRVSDYARVLTILFAGFYAIGIVFALLYFPGEFMAIHLHPGKLVHLGFVVVGAAVWFFARRPSTPAWFVTACDLFLPVGVMSVVYLVSLTAPRWSSLAFGPLLIAAILLVLRAALVPSPARRTAIVGALSSLLVVLATRNLASLDPTVAGPLTLDRISIFTSTWCIALIVATSMVSRTIYGLHDEIRNVQRLGQYVLGDLIGEGGMGSVYRAEHALLRRPTAVKVLSPERAGGEAIARFEREVKLTARLTHPNTVAIYDYGRTRDGLFYYAMELLDGLSLEELVKRFGPQPPGRVIHILSQSAG
;
A
#
# COMPACT_ATOMS: atom_id res chain seq x y z
N MET A 1 -15.74 9.71 37.01
CA MET A 1 -14.49 9.23 36.43
C MET A 1 -14.74 7.85 35.88
N PRO A 2 -14.41 7.54 34.62
CA PRO A 2 -14.58 6.21 34.09
C PRO A 2 -13.75 5.20 34.86
N SER A 3 -14.27 3.98 35.04
CA SER A 3 -13.53 2.92 35.74
C SER A 3 -12.24 2.55 34.98
N ARG A 4 -11.19 2.12 35.72
CA ARG A 4 -9.91 1.69 35.09
C ARG A 4 -10.08 0.77 33.87
N PRO A 5 -11.01 -0.23 33.87
CA PRO A 5 -11.25 -1.08 32.70
C PRO A 5 -11.87 -0.34 31.51
N GLU A 6 -12.70 0.70 31.75
CA GLU A 6 -13.32 1.49 30.68
C GLU A 6 -12.33 2.43 30.02
N ALA A 7 -11.47 3.07 30.81
CA ALA A 7 -10.37 3.87 30.29
C ALA A 7 -9.39 3.04 29.46
N GLN A 8 -9.08 1.83 29.90
CA GLN A 8 -8.21 0.89 29.18
C GLN A 8 -8.84 0.40 27.88
N ARG A 9 -10.15 0.10 27.87
CA ARG A 9 -10.89 -0.24 26.64
C ARG A 9 -11.00 0.92 25.66
N ALA A 10 -11.16 2.14 26.16
CA ALA A 10 -11.17 3.34 25.33
C ALA A 10 -9.80 3.61 24.69
N LEU A 11 -8.70 3.42 25.41
CA LEU A 11 -7.33 3.53 24.89
C LEU A 11 -7.00 2.46 23.85
N ILE A 12 -7.44 1.22 24.05
CA ILE A 12 -7.28 0.12 23.10
C ILE A 12 -8.05 0.43 21.80
N ARG A 13 -9.28 0.94 21.90
CA ARG A 13 -10.09 1.36 20.73
C ARG A 13 -9.46 2.53 19.99
N ALA A 14 -8.96 3.54 20.70
CA ALA A 14 -8.30 4.70 20.10
C ALA A 14 -6.99 4.31 19.37
N GLY A 15 -6.20 3.39 19.92
CA GLY A 15 -4.97 2.88 19.29
C GLY A 15 -5.23 2.03 18.04
N ALA A 16 -6.26 1.18 18.08
CA ALA A 16 -6.68 0.41 16.92
C ALA A 16 -7.19 1.33 15.78
N SER A 17 -8.00 2.35 16.11
CA SER A 17 -8.49 3.32 15.11
C SER A 17 -7.36 4.07 14.41
N SER A 18 -6.28 4.42 15.11
CA SER A 18 -5.18 5.18 14.50
C SER A 18 -4.34 4.36 13.50
N SER A 19 -4.17 3.06 13.73
CA SER A 19 -3.45 2.18 12.80
C SER A 19 -4.30 1.86 11.55
N ASP A 20 -5.61 1.76 11.72
CA ASP A 20 -6.55 1.56 10.63
C ASP A 20 -6.67 2.84 9.79
N ASP A 21 -6.73 4.02 10.41
CA ASP A 21 -6.75 5.32 9.74
C ASP A 21 -5.48 5.54 8.88
N GLU A 22 -4.32 5.12 9.36
CA GLU A 22 -3.05 5.22 8.62
C GLU A 22 -3.01 4.26 7.42
N ALA A 23 -3.51 3.04 7.59
CA ALA A 23 -3.65 2.06 6.51
C ALA A 23 -4.65 2.53 5.45
N ASP A 24 -5.79 3.06 5.86
CA ASP A 24 -6.81 3.62 4.96
C ASP A 24 -6.28 4.83 4.21
N ARG A 25 -5.51 5.70 4.88
CA ARG A 25 -4.85 6.85 4.27
C ARG A 25 -3.83 6.44 3.21
N PHE A 26 -2.99 5.45 3.52
CA PHE A 26 -2.04 4.91 2.55
C PHE A 26 -2.74 4.33 1.32
N TYR A 27 -3.79 3.54 1.55
CA TYR A 27 -4.60 2.98 0.47
C TYR A 27 -5.25 4.08 -0.40
N ALA A 28 -5.80 5.12 0.23
CA ALA A 28 -6.40 6.26 -0.47
C ALA A 28 -5.40 6.99 -1.37
N LEU A 29 -4.16 7.21 -0.90
CA LEU A 29 -3.10 7.80 -1.71
C LEU A 29 -2.74 6.93 -2.92
N ARG A 30 -2.72 5.61 -2.78
CA ARG A 30 -2.44 4.68 -3.88
C ARG A 30 -3.55 4.65 -4.93
N VAL A 31 -4.81 4.67 -4.51
CA VAL A 31 -5.96 4.82 -5.42
C VAL A 31 -5.90 6.17 -6.14
N SER A 32 -5.53 7.23 -5.43
CA SER A 32 -5.30 8.56 -6.03
C SER A 32 -4.19 8.53 -7.08
N ASP A 33 -3.05 7.87 -6.83
CA ASP A 33 -1.96 7.76 -7.79
C ASP A 33 -2.37 6.95 -9.03
N TYR A 34 -3.12 5.87 -8.84
CA TYR A 34 -3.72 5.11 -9.94
C TYR A 34 -4.64 5.98 -10.79
N ALA A 35 -5.57 6.71 -10.17
CA ALA A 35 -6.48 7.62 -10.87
C ALA A 35 -5.72 8.73 -11.61
N ARG A 36 -4.65 9.27 -11.02
CA ARG A 36 -3.77 10.27 -11.66
C ARG A 36 -3.14 9.73 -12.93
N VAL A 37 -2.54 8.53 -12.87
CA VAL A 37 -1.89 7.90 -14.03
C VAL A 37 -2.91 7.66 -15.13
N LEU A 38 -4.09 7.14 -14.80
CA LEU A 38 -5.16 6.95 -15.77
C LEU A 38 -5.61 8.27 -16.41
N THR A 39 -5.79 9.32 -15.61
CA THR A 39 -6.17 10.66 -16.12
C THR A 39 -5.16 11.16 -17.14
N ILE A 40 -3.86 11.06 -16.83
CA ILE A 40 -2.78 11.47 -17.74
C ILE A 40 -2.79 10.65 -19.03
N LEU A 41 -2.93 9.32 -18.91
CA LEU A 41 -2.98 8.44 -20.08
C LEU A 41 -4.19 8.73 -20.97
N PHE A 42 -5.39 8.84 -20.40
CA PHE A 42 -6.59 9.14 -21.18
C PHE A 42 -6.53 10.54 -21.81
N ALA A 43 -6.04 11.54 -21.09
CA ALA A 43 -5.84 12.88 -21.63
C ALA A 43 -4.81 12.88 -22.77
N GLY A 44 -3.71 12.15 -22.63
CA GLY A 44 -2.68 11.99 -23.64
C GLY A 44 -3.21 11.32 -24.92
N PHE A 45 -3.94 10.19 -24.76
CA PHE A 45 -4.58 9.53 -25.92
C PHE A 45 -5.63 10.42 -26.59
N TYR A 46 -6.36 11.23 -25.83
CA TYR A 46 -7.31 12.18 -26.38
C TYR A 46 -6.59 13.27 -27.19
N ALA A 47 -5.51 13.84 -26.64
CA ALA A 47 -4.70 14.85 -27.32
C ALA A 47 -4.05 14.32 -28.60
N ILE A 48 -3.49 13.10 -28.55
CA ILE A 48 -2.96 12.42 -29.75
C ILE A 48 -4.06 12.25 -30.80
N GLY A 49 -5.27 11.87 -30.38
CA GLY A 49 -6.42 11.73 -31.26
C GLY A 49 -6.83 13.05 -31.93
N ILE A 50 -6.75 14.19 -31.21
CA ILE A 50 -6.97 15.52 -31.78
C ILE A 50 -5.95 15.82 -32.86
N VAL A 51 -4.66 15.67 -32.57
CA VAL A 51 -3.57 15.93 -33.52
C VAL A 51 -3.73 15.05 -34.76
N PHE A 52 -4.01 13.75 -34.58
CA PHE A 52 -4.24 12.85 -35.70
C PHE A 52 -5.44 13.27 -36.58
N ALA A 53 -6.56 13.63 -35.96
CA ALA A 53 -7.73 14.09 -36.68
C ALA A 53 -7.47 15.36 -37.48
N LEU A 54 -6.74 16.34 -36.91
CA LEU A 54 -6.38 17.59 -37.60
C LEU A 54 -5.44 17.35 -38.78
N LEU A 55 -4.52 16.40 -38.68
CA LEU A 55 -3.54 16.11 -39.73
C LEU A 55 -4.13 15.29 -40.88
N TYR A 56 -4.96 14.31 -40.57
CA TYR A 56 -5.41 13.33 -41.57
C TYR A 56 -6.87 13.47 -41.99
N PHE A 57 -7.73 14.12 -41.16
CA PHE A 57 -9.17 14.28 -41.43
C PHE A 57 -9.69 15.67 -41.09
N PRO A 58 -9.08 16.76 -41.61
CA PRO A 58 -9.42 18.12 -41.20
C PRO A 58 -10.89 18.48 -41.49
N GLY A 59 -11.49 17.96 -42.57
CA GLY A 59 -12.88 18.15 -42.92
C GLY A 59 -13.90 17.45 -42.00
N GLU A 60 -13.47 16.42 -41.28
CA GLU A 60 -14.34 15.60 -40.43
C GLU A 60 -14.07 15.83 -38.93
N PHE A 61 -13.21 16.79 -38.61
CA PHE A 61 -12.76 17.05 -37.24
C PHE A 61 -13.92 17.17 -36.22
N MET A 62 -14.92 17.95 -36.52
CA MET A 62 -16.08 18.15 -35.66
C MET A 62 -16.91 16.87 -35.48
N ALA A 63 -17.13 16.13 -36.57
CA ALA A 63 -17.88 14.88 -36.57
C ALA A 63 -17.18 13.82 -35.70
N ILE A 64 -15.84 13.74 -35.78
CA ILE A 64 -15.03 12.80 -34.99
C ILE A 64 -15.07 13.16 -33.50
N HIS A 65 -14.94 14.45 -33.16
CA HIS A 65 -14.83 14.87 -31.75
C HIS A 65 -16.16 15.00 -31.02
N LEU A 66 -17.25 15.23 -31.72
CA LEU A 66 -18.62 15.21 -31.20
C LEU A 66 -19.21 13.78 -31.16
N HIS A 67 -18.50 12.79 -31.69
CA HIS A 67 -18.96 11.42 -31.63
C HIS A 67 -19.11 10.97 -30.18
N PRO A 68 -20.19 10.26 -29.79
CA PRO A 68 -20.44 9.82 -28.41
C PRO A 68 -19.26 9.12 -27.75
N GLY A 69 -18.52 8.30 -28.49
CA GLY A 69 -17.33 7.61 -27.99
C GLY A 69 -16.19 8.54 -27.56
N LYS A 70 -16.02 9.68 -28.22
CA LYS A 70 -15.02 10.70 -27.83
C LYS A 70 -15.47 11.53 -26.63
N LEU A 71 -16.75 11.86 -26.54
CA LEU A 71 -17.33 12.54 -25.37
C LEU A 71 -17.20 11.69 -24.12
N VAL A 72 -17.44 10.39 -24.25
CA VAL A 72 -17.24 9.41 -23.18
C VAL A 72 -15.78 9.34 -22.74
N HIS A 73 -14.83 9.35 -23.69
CA HIS A 73 -13.41 9.38 -23.40
C HIS A 73 -13.04 10.62 -22.55
N LEU A 74 -13.56 11.77 -22.90
CA LEU A 74 -13.39 13.00 -22.10
C LEU A 74 -14.01 12.86 -20.71
N GLY A 75 -15.16 12.19 -20.61
CA GLY A 75 -15.78 11.85 -19.31
C GLY A 75 -14.86 11.06 -18.40
N PHE A 76 -14.09 10.10 -18.93
CA PHE A 76 -13.10 9.35 -18.13
C PHE A 76 -11.96 10.23 -17.60
N VAL A 77 -11.51 11.20 -18.38
CA VAL A 77 -10.52 12.19 -17.92
C VAL A 77 -11.05 12.97 -16.73
N VAL A 78 -12.31 13.44 -16.82
CA VAL A 78 -12.95 14.20 -15.74
C VAL A 78 -13.17 13.35 -14.49
N VAL A 79 -13.69 12.14 -14.64
CA VAL A 79 -13.92 11.21 -13.51
C VAL A 79 -12.60 10.81 -12.86
N GLY A 80 -11.59 10.48 -13.66
CA GLY A 80 -10.24 10.16 -13.15
C GLY A 80 -9.64 11.32 -12.36
N ALA A 81 -9.74 12.56 -12.89
CA ALA A 81 -9.26 13.75 -12.21
C ALA A 81 -10.03 14.02 -10.90
N ALA A 82 -11.34 13.80 -10.89
CA ALA A 82 -12.15 13.92 -9.69
C ALA A 82 -11.73 12.90 -8.61
N VAL A 83 -11.58 11.63 -8.99
CA VAL A 83 -11.10 10.58 -8.06
C VAL A 83 -9.70 10.92 -7.54
N TRP A 84 -8.78 11.34 -8.43
CA TRP A 84 -7.45 11.79 -8.04
C TRP A 84 -7.51 12.92 -7.01
N PHE A 85 -8.33 13.92 -7.21
CA PHE A 85 -8.45 15.07 -6.32
C PHE A 85 -9.09 14.69 -4.97
N PHE A 86 -10.22 13.96 -4.98
CA PHE A 86 -10.95 13.64 -3.77
C PHE A 86 -10.24 12.59 -2.92
N ALA A 87 -9.66 11.54 -3.51
CA ALA A 87 -8.98 10.49 -2.76
C ALA A 87 -7.74 10.99 -1.98
N ARG A 88 -7.19 12.14 -2.34
CA ARG A 88 -6.07 12.79 -1.61
C ARG A 88 -6.51 13.51 -0.34
N ARG A 89 -7.78 13.83 -0.20
CA ARG A 89 -8.28 14.61 0.95
C ARG A 89 -8.33 13.73 2.21
N PRO A 90 -7.86 14.25 3.36
CA PRO A 90 -7.93 13.50 4.63
C PRO A 90 -9.35 13.16 5.07
N SER A 91 -10.32 13.97 4.66
CA SER A 91 -11.74 13.83 5.01
C SER A 91 -12.49 12.81 4.15
N THR A 92 -11.84 12.20 3.16
CA THR A 92 -12.52 11.25 2.26
C THR A 92 -12.74 9.91 2.96
N PRO A 93 -13.98 9.43 3.05
CA PRO A 93 -14.29 8.20 3.76
C PRO A 93 -13.73 6.97 3.01
N ALA A 94 -13.25 5.97 3.76
CA ALA A 94 -12.63 4.75 3.22
C ALA A 94 -13.52 3.97 2.26
N TRP A 95 -14.85 3.92 2.54
CA TRP A 95 -15.80 3.27 1.63
C TRP A 95 -15.82 3.90 0.24
N PHE A 96 -15.70 5.23 0.14
CA PHE A 96 -15.68 5.94 -1.14
C PHE A 96 -14.42 5.58 -1.94
N VAL A 97 -13.26 5.58 -1.29
CA VAL A 97 -11.99 5.17 -1.92
C VAL A 97 -12.06 3.72 -2.41
N THR A 98 -12.64 2.84 -1.59
CA THR A 98 -12.87 1.43 -1.95
C THR A 98 -13.81 1.30 -3.15
N ALA A 99 -14.88 2.07 -3.18
CA ALA A 99 -15.80 2.11 -4.31
C ALA A 99 -15.08 2.61 -5.59
N CYS A 100 -14.29 3.67 -5.50
CA CYS A 100 -13.51 4.17 -6.63
C CYS A 100 -12.54 3.11 -7.19
N ASP A 101 -11.84 2.38 -6.33
CA ASP A 101 -10.93 1.30 -6.77
C ASP A 101 -11.65 0.17 -7.52
N LEU A 102 -12.86 -0.19 -7.07
CA LEU A 102 -13.67 -1.23 -7.72
C LEU A 102 -14.31 -0.73 -9.02
N PHE A 103 -14.89 0.46 -8.97
CA PHE A 103 -15.69 0.98 -10.07
C PHE A 103 -14.86 1.61 -11.19
N LEU A 104 -13.65 2.09 -10.95
CA LEU A 104 -12.83 2.67 -12.01
C LEU A 104 -12.60 1.68 -13.19
N PRO A 105 -12.00 0.49 -13.00
CA PRO A 105 -11.78 -0.42 -14.12
C PRO A 105 -13.08 -1.03 -14.67
N VAL A 106 -14.03 -1.40 -13.80
CA VAL A 106 -15.31 -1.98 -14.24
C VAL A 106 -16.17 -0.95 -14.94
N GLY A 107 -16.22 0.29 -14.42
CA GLY A 107 -16.97 1.39 -15.02
C GLY A 107 -16.44 1.77 -16.41
N VAL A 108 -15.12 1.86 -16.57
CA VAL A 108 -14.51 2.09 -17.89
C VAL A 108 -14.90 0.97 -18.86
N MET A 109 -14.82 -0.30 -18.46
CA MET A 109 -15.20 -1.42 -19.33
C MET A 109 -16.70 -1.45 -19.60
N SER A 110 -17.57 -1.08 -18.66
CA SER A 110 -19.02 -0.95 -18.88
C SER A 110 -19.32 0.07 -19.98
N VAL A 111 -18.66 1.21 -19.95
CA VAL A 111 -18.87 2.23 -20.97
C VAL A 111 -18.24 1.83 -22.31
N VAL A 112 -17.07 1.17 -22.32
CA VAL A 112 -16.51 0.61 -23.57
C VAL A 112 -17.50 -0.38 -24.19
N TYR A 113 -18.15 -1.22 -23.39
CA TYR A 113 -19.20 -2.13 -23.88
C TYR A 113 -20.40 -1.34 -24.43
N LEU A 114 -20.94 -0.36 -23.70
CA LEU A 114 -22.06 0.46 -24.16
C LEU A 114 -21.75 1.21 -25.47
N VAL A 115 -20.55 1.76 -25.59
CA VAL A 115 -20.08 2.41 -26.84
C VAL A 115 -20.01 1.40 -27.97
N SER A 116 -19.60 0.16 -27.69
CA SER A 116 -19.56 -0.90 -28.72
C SER A 116 -20.93 -1.23 -29.31
N LEU A 117 -22.03 -1.01 -28.55
CA LEU A 117 -23.40 -1.25 -29.03
C LEU A 117 -23.85 -0.22 -30.08
N THR A 118 -23.24 0.97 -30.06
CA THR A 118 -23.55 2.10 -30.98
C THR A 118 -22.45 2.36 -32.00
N ALA A 119 -21.42 1.51 -32.01
CA ALA A 119 -20.27 1.69 -32.88
C ALA A 119 -20.66 1.59 -34.36
N PRO A 120 -20.12 2.45 -35.23
CA PRO A 120 -20.32 2.33 -36.66
C PRO A 120 -19.62 1.06 -37.22
N ARG A 121 -20.15 0.52 -38.31
CA ARG A 121 -19.64 -0.73 -38.94
C ARG A 121 -18.16 -0.68 -39.37
N TRP A 122 -17.57 0.49 -39.52
CA TRP A 122 -16.16 0.70 -39.87
C TRP A 122 -15.19 0.73 -38.66
N SER A 123 -15.71 0.66 -37.44
CA SER A 123 -14.90 0.71 -36.22
C SER A 123 -14.35 -0.67 -35.81
N SER A 124 -13.59 -1.31 -36.69
CA SER A 124 -13.15 -2.72 -36.60
C SER A 124 -12.04 -3.03 -35.59
N LEU A 125 -11.79 -2.16 -34.59
CA LEU A 125 -10.80 -2.45 -33.54
C LEU A 125 -11.35 -3.44 -32.50
N ALA A 126 -11.69 -4.66 -32.92
CA ALA A 126 -12.31 -5.68 -32.07
C ALA A 126 -11.47 -6.01 -30.80
N PHE A 127 -10.15 -5.91 -30.88
CA PHE A 127 -9.26 -6.16 -29.73
C PHE A 127 -8.97 -4.92 -28.87
N GLY A 128 -9.47 -3.74 -29.23
CA GLY A 128 -9.34 -2.50 -28.46
C GLY A 128 -9.76 -2.67 -26.99
N PRO A 129 -10.92 -3.26 -26.68
CA PRO A 129 -11.36 -3.50 -25.30
C PRO A 129 -10.38 -4.32 -24.48
N LEU A 130 -9.74 -5.35 -25.07
CA LEU A 130 -8.75 -6.19 -24.40
C LEU A 130 -7.50 -5.38 -24.01
N LEU A 131 -7.01 -4.53 -24.93
CA LEU A 131 -5.85 -3.68 -24.67
C LEU A 131 -6.14 -2.67 -23.53
N ILE A 132 -7.30 -2.03 -23.58
CA ILE A 132 -7.73 -1.09 -22.54
C ILE A 132 -7.80 -1.80 -21.18
N ALA A 133 -8.42 -2.98 -21.12
CA ALA A 133 -8.51 -3.76 -19.89
C ALA A 133 -7.12 -4.19 -19.37
N ALA A 134 -6.21 -4.58 -20.26
CA ALA A 134 -4.84 -4.94 -19.88
C ALA A 134 -4.13 -3.77 -19.21
N ILE A 135 -4.18 -2.57 -19.80
CA ILE A 135 -3.59 -1.36 -19.22
C ILE A 135 -4.21 -1.05 -17.84
N LEU A 136 -5.54 -1.04 -17.74
CA LEU A 136 -6.24 -0.73 -16.50
C LEU A 136 -5.89 -1.71 -15.38
N LEU A 137 -5.95 -3.01 -15.65
CA LEU A 137 -5.76 -4.05 -14.63
C LEU A 137 -4.29 -4.19 -14.20
N VAL A 138 -3.34 -4.06 -15.15
CA VAL A 138 -1.90 -4.09 -14.82
C VAL A 138 -1.51 -2.87 -13.99
N LEU A 139 -1.91 -1.67 -14.39
CA LEU A 139 -1.64 -0.46 -13.62
C LEU A 139 -2.28 -0.53 -12.22
N ARG A 140 -3.51 -1.02 -12.12
CA ARG A 140 -4.15 -1.22 -10.83
C ARG A 140 -3.37 -2.20 -9.95
N ALA A 141 -2.98 -3.35 -10.49
CA ALA A 141 -2.24 -4.36 -9.73
C ALA A 141 -0.88 -3.87 -9.24
N ALA A 142 -0.24 -2.97 -10.00
CA ALA A 142 1.07 -2.40 -9.67
C ALA A 142 0.97 -1.24 -8.66
N LEU A 143 -0.05 -0.39 -8.77
CA LEU A 143 -0.16 0.85 -8.00
C LEU A 143 -1.01 0.73 -6.75
N VAL A 144 -2.05 -0.12 -6.76
CA VAL A 144 -2.99 -0.27 -5.65
C VAL A 144 -2.73 -1.58 -4.90
N PRO A 145 -2.10 -1.53 -3.71
CA PRO A 145 -1.89 -2.72 -2.91
C PRO A 145 -3.23 -3.33 -2.50
N SER A 146 -3.51 -4.51 -2.98
CA SER A 146 -4.75 -5.22 -2.67
C SER A 146 -4.53 -6.73 -2.64
N PRO A 147 -5.30 -7.49 -1.82
CA PRO A 147 -5.19 -8.95 -1.82
C PRO A 147 -5.55 -9.52 -3.19
N ALA A 148 -4.87 -10.59 -3.59
CA ALA A 148 -5.04 -11.23 -4.90
C ALA A 148 -6.51 -11.57 -5.22
N ARG A 149 -7.30 -11.98 -4.21
CA ARG A 149 -8.74 -12.26 -4.37
C ARG A 149 -9.52 -11.04 -4.88
N ARG A 150 -9.23 -9.85 -4.35
CA ARG A 150 -9.89 -8.61 -4.77
C ARG A 150 -9.52 -8.26 -6.22
N THR A 151 -8.24 -8.39 -6.58
CA THR A 151 -7.76 -8.18 -7.94
C THR A 151 -8.42 -9.16 -8.92
N ALA A 152 -8.55 -10.44 -8.54
CA ALA A 152 -9.22 -11.44 -9.36
C ALA A 152 -10.71 -11.12 -9.60
N ILE A 153 -11.45 -10.65 -8.58
CA ILE A 153 -12.86 -10.26 -8.72
C ILE A 153 -13.01 -9.08 -9.69
N VAL A 154 -12.21 -8.02 -9.50
CA VAL A 154 -12.23 -6.86 -10.41
C VAL A 154 -11.86 -7.26 -11.83
N GLY A 155 -10.84 -8.11 -11.98
CA GLY A 155 -10.44 -8.66 -13.26
C GLY A 155 -11.55 -9.47 -13.92
N ALA A 156 -12.24 -10.35 -13.21
CA ALA A 156 -13.33 -11.16 -13.74
C ALA A 156 -14.52 -10.32 -14.22
N LEU A 157 -14.95 -9.32 -13.41
CA LEU A 157 -16.03 -8.40 -13.78
C LEU A 157 -15.68 -7.57 -15.03
N SER A 158 -14.46 -7.03 -15.09
CA SER A 158 -13.98 -6.29 -16.26
C SER A 158 -13.88 -7.19 -17.49
N SER A 159 -13.40 -8.42 -17.34
CA SER A 159 -13.22 -9.39 -18.43
C SER A 159 -14.52 -9.81 -19.08
N LEU A 160 -15.60 -9.98 -18.30
CA LEU A 160 -16.92 -10.25 -18.85
C LEU A 160 -17.33 -9.16 -19.86
N LEU A 161 -17.16 -7.90 -19.49
CA LEU A 161 -17.48 -6.75 -20.34
C LEU A 161 -16.56 -6.67 -21.57
N VAL A 162 -15.28 -7.04 -21.42
CA VAL A 162 -14.32 -7.12 -22.54
C VAL A 162 -14.79 -8.15 -23.58
N VAL A 163 -15.16 -9.36 -23.14
CA VAL A 163 -15.62 -10.43 -24.05
C VAL A 163 -16.87 -9.99 -24.80
N LEU A 164 -17.83 -9.39 -24.08
CA LEU A 164 -19.06 -8.89 -24.67
C LEU A 164 -18.79 -7.77 -25.69
N ALA A 165 -17.95 -6.79 -25.33
CA ALA A 165 -17.59 -5.69 -26.23
C ALA A 165 -16.84 -6.19 -27.47
N THR A 166 -15.87 -7.08 -27.32
CA THR A 166 -15.09 -7.66 -28.43
C THR A 166 -15.98 -8.45 -29.37
N ARG A 167 -16.87 -9.30 -28.84
CA ARG A 167 -17.83 -10.06 -29.64
C ARG A 167 -18.76 -9.15 -30.43
N ASN A 168 -19.27 -8.08 -29.77
CA ASN A 168 -20.16 -7.11 -30.43
C ASN A 168 -19.44 -6.35 -31.54
N LEU A 169 -18.25 -5.83 -31.30
CA LEU A 169 -17.44 -5.15 -32.33
C LEU A 169 -17.10 -6.07 -33.51
N ALA A 170 -16.74 -7.33 -33.24
CA ALA A 170 -16.45 -8.32 -34.27
C ALA A 170 -17.70 -8.64 -35.12
N SER A 171 -18.90 -8.59 -34.54
CA SER A 171 -20.14 -8.85 -35.29
C SER A 171 -20.50 -7.73 -36.30
N LEU A 172 -19.88 -6.56 -36.16
CA LEU A 172 -20.07 -5.42 -37.07
C LEU A 172 -19.26 -5.58 -38.35
N ASP A 173 -18.24 -6.44 -38.39
CA ASP A 173 -17.41 -6.72 -39.56
C ASP A 173 -18.04 -7.87 -40.36
N PRO A 174 -18.52 -7.60 -41.60
CA PRO A 174 -19.14 -8.65 -42.44
C PRO A 174 -18.22 -9.82 -42.75
N THR A 175 -16.89 -9.65 -42.71
CA THR A 175 -15.91 -10.68 -43.01
C THR A 175 -15.74 -11.69 -41.89
N VAL A 176 -16.07 -11.31 -40.66
CA VAL A 176 -15.92 -12.09 -39.43
C VAL A 176 -17.25 -12.38 -38.70
N ALA A 177 -18.36 -11.88 -39.21
CA ALA A 177 -19.67 -11.93 -38.54
C ALA A 177 -20.32 -13.34 -38.49
N GLY A 178 -19.67 -14.39 -38.99
CA GLY A 178 -20.19 -15.75 -38.91
C GLY A 178 -20.18 -16.31 -37.47
N PRO A 179 -21.21 -17.13 -37.07
CA PRO A 179 -21.35 -17.62 -35.73
C PRO A 179 -20.11 -18.34 -35.18
N LEU A 180 -19.53 -19.24 -35.99
CA LEU A 180 -18.31 -20.00 -35.63
C LEU A 180 -17.10 -19.08 -35.42
N THR A 181 -16.99 -18.01 -36.18
CA THR A 181 -15.88 -17.04 -36.05
C THR A 181 -16.04 -16.18 -34.80
N LEU A 182 -17.27 -15.73 -34.49
CA LEU A 182 -17.58 -15.01 -33.27
C LEU A 182 -17.32 -15.84 -32.01
N ASP A 183 -17.61 -17.13 -32.05
CA ASP A 183 -17.34 -18.04 -30.93
C ASP A 183 -15.82 -18.24 -30.74
N ARG A 184 -15.06 -18.40 -31.82
CA ARG A 184 -13.59 -18.49 -31.78
C ARG A 184 -12.97 -17.20 -31.20
N ILE A 185 -13.45 -16.03 -31.62
CA ILE A 185 -13.02 -14.74 -31.08
C ILE A 185 -13.34 -14.65 -29.58
N SER A 186 -14.54 -15.06 -29.17
CA SER A 186 -14.94 -15.05 -27.76
C SER A 186 -14.08 -15.99 -26.90
N ILE A 187 -13.77 -17.19 -27.40
CA ILE A 187 -12.89 -18.16 -26.72
C ILE A 187 -11.47 -17.58 -26.61
N PHE A 188 -10.93 -17.05 -27.71
CA PHE A 188 -9.61 -16.42 -27.74
C PHE A 188 -9.52 -15.25 -26.73
N THR A 189 -10.48 -14.34 -26.75
CA THR A 189 -10.55 -13.20 -25.83
C THR A 189 -10.66 -13.66 -24.38
N SER A 190 -11.50 -14.67 -24.11
CA SER A 190 -11.65 -15.24 -22.75
C SER A 190 -10.35 -15.86 -22.25
N THR A 191 -9.59 -16.55 -23.10
CA THR A 191 -8.29 -17.13 -22.76
C THR A 191 -7.30 -16.04 -22.32
N TRP A 192 -7.22 -14.95 -23.09
CA TRP A 192 -6.36 -13.80 -22.73
C TRP A 192 -6.83 -13.08 -21.46
N CYS A 193 -8.13 -12.96 -21.24
CA CYS A 193 -8.68 -12.42 -20.01
C CYS A 193 -8.31 -13.28 -18.79
N ILE A 194 -8.40 -14.60 -18.89
CA ILE A 194 -7.99 -15.51 -17.81
C ILE A 194 -6.49 -15.34 -17.52
N ALA A 195 -5.65 -15.33 -18.57
CA ALA A 195 -4.21 -15.12 -18.41
C ALA A 195 -3.90 -13.77 -17.72
N LEU A 196 -4.62 -12.71 -18.11
CA LEU A 196 -4.50 -11.37 -17.52
C LEU A 196 -4.91 -11.35 -16.03
N ILE A 197 -6.02 -12.02 -15.68
CA ILE A 197 -6.47 -12.14 -14.29
C ILE A 197 -5.42 -12.86 -13.45
N VAL A 198 -4.89 -13.97 -13.93
CA VAL A 198 -3.84 -14.74 -13.24
C VAL A 198 -2.60 -13.88 -13.05
N ALA A 199 -2.08 -13.26 -14.12
CA ALA A 199 -0.87 -12.44 -14.06
C ALA A 199 -1.02 -11.25 -13.11
N THR A 200 -2.13 -10.49 -13.20
CA THR A 200 -2.37 -9.34 -12.32
C THR A 200 -2.61 -9.75 -10.87
N SER A 201 -3.22 -10.90 -10.63
CA SER A 201 -3.40 -11.45 -9.28
C SER A 201 -2.07 -11.91 -8.66
N MET A 202 -1.16 -12.47 -9.46
CA MET A 202 0.20 -12.81 -9.02
C MET A 202 1.01 -11.54 -8.67
N VAL A 203 1.00 -10.54 -9.54
CA VAL A 203 1.64 -9.23 -9.27
C VAL A 203 1.10 -8.61 -7.99
N SER A 204 -0.22 -8.56 -7.85
CA SER A 204 -0.88 -8.03 -6.65
C SER A 204 -0.49 -8.80 -5.38
N ARG A 205 -0.43 -10.15 -5.45
CA ARG A 205 0.01 -10.99 -4.33
C ARG A 205 1.44 -10.71 -3.91
N THR A 206 2.34 -10.57 -4.89
CA THR A 206 3.77 -10.30 -4.61
C THR A 206 3.95 -8.92 -4.00
N ILE A 207 3.36 -7.88 -4.60
CA ILE A 207 3.48 -6.50 -4.10
C ILE A 207 2.83 -6.36 -2.72
N TYR A 208 1.65 -6.94 -2.52
CA TYR A 208 0.95 -6.91 -1.23
C TYR A 208 1.72 -7.67 -0.15
N GLY A 209 2.28 -8.84 -0.49
CA GLY A 209 3.11 -9.64 0.42
C GLY A 209 4.37 -8.91 0.87
N LEU A 210 5.10 -8.26 -0.05
CA LEU A 210 6.28 -7.45 0.27
C LEU A 210 5.93 -6.26 1.19
N HIS A 211 4.79 -5.60 0.98
CA HIS A 211 4.35 -4.52 1.86
C HIS A 211 3.99 -5.02 3.26
N ASP A 212 3.39 -6.20 3.37
CA ASP A 212 3.05 -6.81 4.65
C ASP A 212 4.31 -7.26 5.40
N GLU A 213 5.30 -7.81 4.71
CA GLU A 213 6.61 -8.13 5.28
C GLU A 213 7.32 -6.88 5.83
N ILE A 214 7.39 -5.80 5.06
CA ILE A 214 8.01 -4.53 5.50
C ILE A 214 7.29 -3.98 6.74
N ARG A 215 5.96 -4.01 6.77
CA ARG A 215 5.18 -3.60 7.95
C ARG A 215 5.44 -4.48 9.17
N ASN A 216 5.59 -5.78 8.96
CA ASN A 216 5.85 -6.73 10.04
C ASN A 216 7.27 -6.61 10.59
N VAL A 217 8.26 -6.29 9.75
CA VAL A 217 9.65 -6.01 10.19
C VAL A 217 9.72 -4.74 11.03
N GLN A 218 8.89 -3.73 10.75
CA GLN A 218 8.81 -2.52 11.57
C GLN A 218 8.03 -2.71 12.88
N ARG A 219 7.27 -3.80 13.03
CA ARG A 219 6.49 -4.12 14.23
C ARG A 219 7.12 -5.29 14.98
N LEU A 220 7.84 -5.00 16.03
CA LEU A 220 8.30 -5.99 17.02
C LEU A 220 7.22 -6.18 18.10
N GLY A 221 6.31 -7.10 17.89
CA GLY A 221 5.18 -7.31 18.81
C GLY A 221 4.28 -6.07 18.90
N GLN A 222 4.27 -5.42 20.07
CA GLN A 222 3.47 -4.21 20.34
C GLN A 222 4.25 -2.90 20.07
N TYR A 223 5.46 -2.96 19.50
CA TYR A 223 6.34 -1.81 19.29
C TYR A 223 6.56 -1.55 17.80
N VAL A 224 6.46 -0.28 17.42
CA VAL A 224 6.83 0.21 16.09
C VAL A 224 8.27 0.71 16.20
N LEU A 225 9.19 0.08 15.47
CA LEU A 225 10.59 0.48 15.46
C LEU A 225 10.79 1.72 14.58
N GLY A 226 11.56 2.67 15.10
CA GLY A 226 12.06 3.84 14.40
C GLY A 226 13.56 3.74 14.14
N ASP A 227 14.28 4.84 14.40
CA ASP A 227 15.71 4.96 14.12
C ASP A 227 16.56 4.06 15.03
N LEU A 228 17.67 3.56 14.47
CA LEU A 228 18.72 2.89 15.25
C LEU A 228 19.43 3.91 16.13
N ILE A 229 19.42 3.72 17.46
CA ILE A 229 20.03 4.62 18.43
C ILE A 229 21.26 4.06 19.10
N GLY A 230 21.53 2.77 18.93
CA GLY A 230 22.74 2.14 19.44
C GLY A 230 22.95 0.74 18.88
N GLU A 231 24.21 0.34 18.72
CA GLU A 231 24.61 -0.99 18.30
C GLU A 231 25.75 -1.47 19.20
N GLY A 232 25.67 -2.72 19.64
CA GLY A 232 26.66 -3.28 20.56
C GLY A 232 26.84 -4.79 20.38
N GLY A 233 27.71 -5.34 21.20
CA GLY A 233 28.09 -6.75 21.15
C GLY A 233 26.94 -7.76 21.29
N MET A 234 25.80 -7.37 21.89
CA MET A 234 24.65 -8.25 22.13
C MET A 234 23.44 -7.94 21.25
N GLY A 235 23.47 -6.90 20.45
CA GLY A 235 22.35 -6.55 19.58
C GLY A 235 22.24 -5.07 19.28
N SER A 236 21.15 -4.70 18.63
CA SER A 236 20.86 -3.34 18.19
C SER A 236 19.74 -2.74 19.01
N VAL A 237 19.84 -1.44 19.33
CA VAL A 237 18.82 -0.69 20.09
C VAL A 237 18.17 0.32 19.15
N TYR A 238 16.86 0.28 19.08
CA TYR A 238 16.06 1.14 18.25
C TYR A 238 15.21 2.08 19.12
N ARG A 239 15.07 3.33 18.69
CA ARG A 239 13.97 4.16 19.16
C ARG A 239 12.67 3.49 18.70
N ALA A 240 11.69 3.42 19.54
CA ALA A 240 10.42 2.78 19.23
C ALA A 240 9.25 3.50 19.90
N GLU A 241 8.06 3.21 19.45
CA GLU A 241 6.82 3.66 20.07
C GLU A 241 5.92 2.45 20.34
N HIS A 242 5.34 2.39 21.53
CA HIS A 242 4.34 1.37 21.82
C HIS A 242 3.06 1.63 21.03
N ALA A 243 2.65 0.73 20.15
CA ALA A 243 1.61 0.95 19.15
C ALA A 243 0.26 1.43 19.74
N LEU A 244 -0.12 0.92 20.93
CA LEU A 244 -1.37 1.28 21.60
C LEU A 244 -1.24 2.44 22.59
N LEU A 245 -0.14 2.48 23.35
CA LEU A 245 0.04 3.49 24.43
C LEU A 245 0.67 4.78 23.90
N ARG A 246 1.16 4.80 22.67
CA ARG A 246 1.90 5.93 22.08
C ARG A 246 3.07 6.39 22.95
N ARG A 247 3.62 5.49 23.75
CA ARG A 247 4.72 5.77 24.66
C ARG A 247 6.05 5.63 23.94
N PRO A 248 6.90 6.67 23.94
CA PRO A 248 8.27 6.56 23.49
C PRO A 248 9.02 5.49 24.28
N THR A 249 9.75 4.64 23.59
CA THR A 249 10.37 3.45 24.16
C THR A 249 11.68 3.18 23.43
N ALA A 250 12.67 2.60 24.09
CA ALA A 250 13.82 1.99 23.44
C ALA A 250 13.61 0.48 23.37
N VAL A 251 13.85 -0.13 22.20
CA VAL A 251 13.72 -1.58 22.01
C VAL A 251 15.08 -2.16 21.61
N LYS A 252 15.62 -3.05 22.45
CA LYS A 252 16.83 -3.78 22.15
C LYS A 252 16.48 -5.13 21.54
N VAL A 253 17.06 -5.40 20.39
CA VAL A 253 16.84 -6.63 19.59
C VAL A 253 18.13 -7.44 19.60
N LEU A 254 18.02 -8.75 19.88
CA LEU A 254 19.16 -9.65 19.81
C LEU A 254 19.53 -9.90 18.34
N SER A 255 20.80 -9.76 17.98
CA SER A 255 21.29 -10.02 16.63
C SER A 255 21.05 -11.48 16.22
N PRO A 256 20.41 -11.74 15.06
CA PRO A 256 20.14 -13.10 14.56
C PRO A 256 21.41 -13.95 14.42
N GLU A 257 22.52 -13.32 14.04
CA GLU A 257 23.84 -13.97 13.85
C GLU A 257 24.41 -14.51 15.16
N ARG A 258 23.93 -14.02 16.29
CA ARG A 258 24.34 -14.40 17.64
C ARG A 258 23.27 -15.18 18.41
N ALA A 259 22.21 -15.62 17.75
CA ALA A 259 21.07 -16.33 18.33
C ALA A 259 21.37 -17.80 18.71
N GLY A 260 22.61 -18.14 19.01
CA GLY A 260 22.96 -19.46 19.62
C GLY A 260 22.38 -19.58 21.03
N GLY A 261 22.12 -20.81 21.48
CA GLY A 261 21.43 -21.08 22.74
C GLY A 261 22.03 -20.38 23.97
N GLU A 262 23.37 -20.24 24.04
CA GLU A 262 24.04 -19.50 25.11
C GLU A 262 23.79 -17.99 25.09
N ALA A 263 23.74 -17.39 23.92
CA ALA A 263 23.49 -15.98 23.78
C ALA A 263 22.04 -15.61 24.18
N ILE A 264 21.09 -16.46 23.80
CA ILE A 264 19.68 -16.33 24.23
C ILE A 264 19.56 -16.44 25.74
N ALA A 265 20.18 -17.46 26.35
CA ALA A 265 20.14 -17.66 27.81
C ALA A 265 20.77 -16.47 28.57
N ARG A 266 21.84 -15.88 28.02
CA ARG A 266 22.49 -14.67 28.58
C ARG A 266 21.60 -13.48 28.49
N PHE A 267 20.97 -13.27 27.32
CA PHE A 267 20.03 -12.18 27.09
C PHE A 267 18.80 -12.26 28.02
N GLU A 268 18.18 -13.44 28.14
CA GLU A 268 17.06 -13.66 29.06
C GLU A 268 17.46 -13.42 30.53
N ARG A 269 18.67 -13.81 30.90
CA ARG A 269 19.19 -13.58 32.26
C ARG A 269 19.39 -12.08 32.50
N GLU A 270 19.97 -11.34 31.56
CA GLU A 270 20.13 -9.89 31.62
C GLU A 270 18.78 -9.21 31.83
N VAL A 271 17.79 -9.53 30.99
CA VAL A 271 16.44 -8.97 31.08
C VAL A 271 15.81 -9.27 32.45
N LYS A 272 15.85 -10.52 32.91
CA LYS A 272 15.24 -10.93 34.22
C LYS A 272 15.91 -10.27 35.42
N LEU A 273 17.20 -10.04 35.36
CA LEU A 273 17.95 -9.38 36.45
C LEU A 273 17.64 -7.86 36.42
N THR A 274 17.71 -7.23 35.25
CA THR A 274 17.47 -5.79 35.12
C THR A 274 16.00 -5.42 35.42
N ALA A 275 15.04 -6.27 35.04
CA ALA A 275 13.62 -6.04 35.33
C ALA A 275 13.27 -6.11 36.84
N ARG A 276 14.15 -6.63 37.67
CA ARG A 276 14.00 -6.67 39.14
C ARG A 276 14.53 -5.41 39.82
N LEU A 277 15.31 -4.60 39.10
CA LEU A 277 15.86 -3.37 39.64
C LEU A 277 14.77 -2.28 39.66
N THR A 278 14.49 -1.77 40.82
CA THR A 278 13.50 -0.71 41.06
C THR A 278 14.16 0.51 41.71
N HIS A 279 15.12 1.09 41.01
CA HIS A 279 15.84 2.25 41.49
C HIS A 279 15.70 3.41 40.48
N PRO A 280 15.56 4.69 40.93
CA PRO A 280 15.38 5.83 40.01
C PRO A 280 16.54 6.03 39.03
N ASN A 281 17.73 5.49 39.31
CA ASN A 281 18.90 5.57 38.44
C ASN A 281 19.11 4.31 37.60
N THR A 282 18.11 3.44 37.51
CA THR A 282 18.11 2.25 36.65
C THR A 282 17.05 2.38 35.58
N VAL A 283 17.38 1.90 34.37
CA VAL A 283 16.47 1.91 33.22
C VAL A 283 15.32 0.93 33.45
N ALA A 284 14.09 1.40 33.40
CA ALA A 284 12.92 0.54 33.57
C ALA A 284 12.71 -0.36 32.34
N ILE A 285 12.57 -1.66 32.55
CA ILE A 285 12.15 -2.61 31.52
C ILE A 285 10.63 -2.71 31.54
N TYR A 286 10.00 -2.53 30.39
CA TYR A 286 8.54 -2.52 30.24
C TYR A 286 7.98 -3.85 29.80
N ASP A 287 8.71 -4.54 28.91
CA ASP A 287 8.27 -5.79 28.28
C ASP A 287 9.45 -6.54 27.69
N TYR A 288 9.31 -7.83 27.51
CA TYR A 288 10.22 -8.66 26.73
C TYR A 288 9.46 -9.74 26.00
N GLY A 289 9.97 -10.15 24.84
CA GLY A 289 9.28 -11.14 24.03
C GLY A 289 10.14 -11.76 22.94
N ARG A 290 9.46 -12.59 22.16
CA ARG A 290 10.00 -13.22 20.96
C ARG A 290 9.05 -12.98 19.81
N THR A 291 9.58 -12.58 18.65
CA THR A 291 8.79 -12.44 17.42
C THR A 291 8.42 -13.82 16.86
N ARG A 292 7.48 -13.86 15.90
CA ARG A 292 7.12 -15.09 15.17
C ARG A 292 8.32 -15.69 14.43
N ASP A 293 9.23 -14.84 13.96
CA ASP A 293 10.46 -15.23 13.26
C ASP A 293 11.59 -15.60 14.21
N GLY A 294 11.34 -15.63 15.52
CA GLY A 294 12.26 -16.10 16.52
C GLY A 294 13.23 -15.09 17.10
N LEU A 295 13.15 -13.79 16.72
CA LEU A 295 13.97 -12.73 17.28
C LEU A 295 13.56 -12.42 18.72
N PHE A 296 14.52 -12.35 19.62
CA PHE A 296 14.31 -11.90 21.00
C PHE A 296 14.46 -10.39 21.11
N TYR A 297 13.61 -9.77 21.89
CA TYR A 297 13.66 -8.33 22.16
C TYR A 297 13.23 -8.02 23.58
N TYR A 298 13.64 -6.87 24.08
CA TYR A 298 13.01 -6.23 25.24
C TYR A 298 12.83 -4.73 25.00
N ALA A 299 11.76 -4.22 25.58
CA ALA A 299 11.39 -2.83 25.56
C ALA A 299 11.72 -2.18 26.89
N MET A 300 12.33 -1.01 26.85
CA MET A 300 12.80 -0.28 28.01
C MET A 300 12.52 1.22 27.88
N GLU A 301 12.72 1.92 28.94
CA GLU A 301 12.66 3.38 28.99
C GLU A 301 13.60 4.00 27.96
N LEU A 302 13.06 4.94 27.17
CA LEU A 302 13.87 5.77 26.27
C LEU A 302 14.44 6.94 27.06
N LEU A 303 15.74 6.94 27.23
CA LEU A 303 16.44 8.02 27.93
C LEU A 303 16.83 9.11 26.93
N ASP A 304 16.51 10.35 27.24
CA ASP A 304 17.02 11.52 26.53
C ASP A 304 18.34 11.96 27.17
N GLY A 305 19.41 12.04 26.38
CA GLY A 305 20.70 12.45 26.88
C GLY A 305 21.88 11.85 26.10
N LEU A 306 23.03 11.87 26.73
CA LEU A 306 24.28 11.35 26.18
C LEU A 306 24.81 10.21 27.06
N SER A 307 25.39 9.21 26.46
CA SER A 307 26.18 8.23 27.21
C SER A 307 27.43 8.87 27.81
N LEU A 308 27.99 8.28 28.87
CA LEU A 308 29.24 8.77 29.44
C LEU A 308 30.39 8.75 28.42
N GLU A 309 30.39 7.79 27.53
CA GLU A 309 31.34 7.71 26.43
C GLU A 309 31.21 8.90 25.49
N GLU A 310 29.97 9.24 25.07
CA GLU A 310 29.73 10.40 24.21
C GLU A 310 30.00 11.71 24.92
N LEU A 311 29.70 11.78 26.22
CA LEU A 311 30.01 12.96 27.04
C LEU A 311 31.52 13.24 27.03
N VAL A 312 32.32 12.21 27.25
CA VAL A 312 33.78 12.35 27.24
C VAL A 312 34.34 12.61 25.85
N LYS A 313 33.79 11.95 24.81
CA LYS A 313 34.19 12.20 23.40
C LYS A 313 33.91 13.63 22.96
N ARG A 314 32.75 14.20 23.35
CA ARG A 314 32.34 15.53 22.90
C ARG A 314 32.96 16.68 23.73
N PHE A 315 33.14 16.47 25.02
CA PHE A 315 33.50 17.54 25.95
C PHE A 315 34.82 17.31 26.68
N GLY A 316 35.53 16.20 26.37
CA GLY A 316 36.78 15.83 27.00
C GLY A 316 36.64 15.28 28.43
N PRO A 317 37.76 15.17 29.17
CA PRO A 317 37.78 14.69 30.55
C PRO A 317 36.86 15.54 31.45
N GLN A 318 36.07 14.87 32.31
CA GLN A 318 35.11 15.55 33.15
C GLN A 318 35.74 16.03 34.47
N PRO A 319 35.29 17.19 35.04
CA PRO A 319 35.79 17.67 36.31
C PRO A 319 35.52 16.66 37.47
N PRO A 320 36.46 16.51 38.42
CA PRO A 320 36.33 15.52 39.50
C PRO A 320 34.98 15.57 40.26
N GLY A 321 34.45 16.78 40.53
CA GLY A 321 33.14 16.93 41.19
C GLY A 321 31.99 16.32 40.43
N ARG A 322 31.99 16.41 39.07
CA ARG A 322 30.97 15.77 38.21
C ARG A 322 31.12 14.27 38.22
N VAL A 323 32.35 13.76 38.15
CA VAL A 323 32.63 12.33 38.22
C VAL A 323 32.15 11.74 39.54
N ILE A 324 32.46 12.38 40.67
CA ILE A 324 31.99 11.97 42.00
C ILE A 324 30.46 11.95 42.06
N HIS A 325 29.81 13.00 41.54
CA HIS A 325 28.35 13.08 41.52
C HIS A 325 27.72 11.94 40.73
N ILE A 326 28.21 11.65 39.54
CA ILE A 326 27.71 10.54 38.70
C ILE A 326 27.95 9.19 39.38
N LEU A 327 29.15 8.94 39.90
CA LEU A 327 29.48 7.71 40.59
C LEU A 327 28.64 7.50 41.87
N SER A 328 28.40 8.56 42.66
CA SER A 328 27.56 8.49 43.85
C SER A 328 26.11 8.11 43.53
N GLN A 329 25.56 8.57 42.39
CA GLN A 329 24.23 8.17 41.96
C GLN A 329 24.17 6.74 41.40
N SER A 330 25.28 6.24 40.86
CA SER A 330 25.36 4.85 40.33
C SER A 330 25.59 3.83 41.44
N ALA A 331 26.11 4.26 42.60
CA ALA A 331 26.45 3.38 43.73
C ALA A 331 25.36 3.34 44.83
N GLY A 332 24.39 4.26 44.77
CA GLY A 332 23.27 4.33 45.72
C GLY A 332 22.04 3.70 45.19
#